data_ed12906cde95c0ecc13e6ed59ca808ff
#
_entry.id   ed12906cde95c0ecc13e6ed59ca808ff
#
_cell.length_a   1.000
_cell.length_b   1.000
_cell.length_c   1.000
_cell.angle_alpha   90.00
_cell.angle_beta   90.00
_cell.angle_gamma   90.00
#
_symmetry.space_group_name_H-M   'P 1'
#
loop_
_entity.id
_entity.type
_entity.pdbx_description
1 polymer ?
#
loop_
_entity_poly.entity_id
_entity_poly.type
_entity_poly.pdbx_seq_one_letter_code
_entity_poly.pdbx_strand_id
1 'polypeptide(L)'
;LEFIGYKMKLKAGAKLLLGMVSLALTLSGCLYPGEEKRASVNYRESVKRIQAAVDDYQQEEGVLPILNADETTPRYEKFRIDLGKLNNKGYLDDIPATAFEQGGSAYFLILNEEIDPVVKVMDLVTVQKVNDVQRQVNRYKSAHGGNLPVLDELYPGLYTIDHKQAGTSSITLTSVYSGQVLDFIMDKDGTVYVDYVFDIMAAVDKKGGERDKNQDLRLDLEEASYYVPVKSLPYLWINNQPIPQPPS
;
A
#
# COMPACT_ATOMS: atom_id res chain seq x y z
N LEU A 1 -64.83 16.80 29.89
CA LEU A 1 -63.81 15.83 30.37
C LEU A 1 -62.87 15.32 29.23
N GLU A 2 -63.24 15.41 27.95
CA GLU A 2 -62.41 14.91 26.84
C GLU A 2 -61.29 15.87 26.38
N PHE A 3 -61.38 17.16 26.67
CA PHE A 3 -60.38 18.14 26.23
C PHE A 3 -59.04 18.07 27.02
N ILE A 4 -59.04 17.55 28.23
CA ILE A 4 -57.84 17.47 29.11
C ILE A 4 -56.98 16.29 28.67
N GLY A 5 -57.58 15.17 28.21
CA GLY A 5 -56.85 13.99 27.75
C GLY A 5 -56.07 14.17 26.43
N TYR A 6 -56.55 15.03 25.54
CA TYR A 6 -55.89 15.31 24.26
C TYR A 6 -54.58 16.16 24.45
N LYS A 7 -54.64 17.17 25.35
CA LYS A 7 -53.41 17.97 25.64
C LYS A 7 -52.29 17.19 26.31
N MET A 8 -52.64 16.14 27.08
CA MET A 8 -51.63 15.31 27.77
C MET A 8 -50.95 14.35 26.79
N LYS A 9 -51.68 13.77 25.81
CA LYS A 9 -51.11 12.89 24.78
C LYS A 9 -50.19 13.67 23.82
N LEU A 10 -50.50 14.91 23.48
CA LEU A 10 -49.66 15.78 22.63
C LEU A 10 -48.32 16.14 23.26
N LYS A 11 -48.30 16.40 24.59
CA LYS A 11 -47.09 16.69 25.37
C LYS A 11 -46.19 15.47 25.52
N ALA A 12 -46.74 14.24 25.59
CA ALA A 12 -45.96 13.02 25.69
C ALA A 12 -45.31 12.70 24.33
N GLY A 13 -46.03 12.86 23.19
CA GLY A 13 -45.50 12.64 21.84
C GLY A 13 -44.38 13.62 21.48
N ALA A 14 -44.54 14.91 21.87
CA ALA A 14 -43.49 15.92 21.64
C ALA A 14 -42.20 15.66 22.43
N LYS A 15 -42.31 15.14 23.65
CA LYS A 15 -41.14 14.75 24.47
C LYS A 15 -40.43 13.51 23.89
N LEU A 16 -41.20 12.56 23.37
CA LEU A 16 -40.66 11.36 22.72
C LEU A 16 -39.93 11.70 21.42
N LEU A 17 -40.50 12.61 20.61
CA LEU A 17 -39.88 13.11 19.38
C LEU A 17 -38.59 13.91 19.68
N LEU A 18 -38.58 14.73 20.70
CA LEU A 18 -37.40 15.49 21.13
C LEU A 18 -36.30 14.56 21.62
N GLY A 19 -36.63 13.49 22.32
CA GLY A 19 -35.71 12.44 22.77
C GLY A 19 -35.10 11.68 21.61
N MET A 20 -35.90 11.34 20.57
CA MET A 20 -35.43 10.64 19.37
C MET A 20 -34.50 11.53 18.52
N VAL A 21 -34.78 12.81 18.38
CA VAL A 21 -33.92 13.76 17.68
C VAL A 21 -32.62 13.98 18.43
N SER A 22 -32.64 14.05 19.78
CA SER A 22 -31.42 14.17 20.58
C SER A 22 -30.52 12.92 20.49
N LEU A 23 -31.11 11.72 20.45
CA LEU A 23 -30.38 10.47 20.27
C LEU A 23 -29.78 10.33 18.88
N ALA A 24 -30.46 10.81 17.83
CA ALA A 24 -29.93 10.83 16.46
C ALA A 24 -28.72 11.76 16.28
N LEU A 25 -28.68 12.88 17.04
CA LEU A 25 -27.55 13.82 16.99
C LEU A 25 -26.29 13.29 17.71
N THR A 26 -26.42 12.36 18.66
CA THR A 26 -25.28 11.74 19.33
C THR A 26 -24.65 10.58 18.55
N LEU A 27 -25.36 10.01 17.55
CA LEU A 27 -24.84 8.96 16.69
C LEU A 27 -24.09 9.49 15.44
N SER A 28 -24.08 10.79 15.19
CA SER A 28 -23.38 11.40 14.05
C SER A 28 -21.86 11.56 14.27
N GLY A 29 -21.33 11.06 15.38
CA GLY A 29 -19.94 11.26 15.80
C GLY A 29 -18.89 10.35 15.19
N CYS A 30 -19.25 9.43 14.27
CA CYS A 30 -18.32 8.41 13.75
C CYS A 30 -18.01 8.53 12.26
N LEU A 31 -18.13 9.71 11.64
CA LEU A 31 -17.51 9.97 10.34
C LEU A 31 -16.33 10.93 10.52
N TYR A 32 -15.25 10.43 11.11
CA TYR A 32 -14.02 11.20 11.25
C TYR A 32 -13.12 10.95 10.03
N PRO A 33 -12.88 11.93 9.16
CA PRO A 33 -11.94 11.81 8.03
C PRO A 33 -10.49 11.90 8.54
N GLY A 34 -10.10 11.04 9.45
CA GLY A 34 -8.83 11.20 10.18
C GLY A 34 -7.94 9.96 10.21
N GLU A 35 -8.44 8.79 9.85
CA GLU A 35 -7.64 7.57 9.95
C GLU A 35 -6.49 7.53 8.94
N GLU A 36 -6.71 7.92 7.70
CA GLU A 36 -5.65 7.97 6.69
C GLU A 36 -4.55 8.99 7.02
N LYS A 37 -4.94 10.19 7.51
CA LYS A 37 -3.94 11.20 7.91
C LYS A 37 -3.17 10.77 9.16
N ARG A 38 -3.81 10.11 10.13
CA ARG A 38 -3.14 9.58 11.33
C ARG A 38 -2.21 8.43 10.98
N ALA A 39 -2.64 7.50 10.12
CA ALA A 39 -1.79 6.41 9.62
C ALA A 39 -0.55 6.98 8.92
N SER A 40 -0.71 7.95 8.01
CA SER A 40 0.41 8.55 7.29
C SER A 40 1.40 9.30 8.18
N VAL A 41 0.92 9.96 9.25
CA VAL A 41 1.77 10.62 10.25
C VAL A 41 2.57 9.58 11.03
N ASN A 42 1.94 8.48 11.44
CA ASN A 42 2.60 7.41 12.18
C ASN A 42 3.72 6.75 11.36
N TYR A 43 3.51 6.49 10.05
CA TYR A 43 4.56 5.93 9.19
C TYR A 43 5.74 6.87 9.00
N ARG A 44 5.48 8.17 8.80
CA ARG A 44 6.54 9.18 8.67
C ARG A 44 7.42 9.25 9.91
N GLU A 45 6.81 9.22 11.09
CA GLU A 45 7.53 9.23 12.36
C GLU A 45 8.33 7.95 12.54
N SER A 46 7.73 6.78 12.25
CA SER A 46 8.40 5.49 12.30
C SER A 46 9.63 5.44 11.39
N VAL A 47 9.49 5.91 10.15
CA VAL A 47 10.62 5.97 9.19
C VAL A 47 11.75 6.84 9.74
N LYS A 48 11.46 8.02 10.30
CA LYS A 48 12.49 8.92 10.87
C LYS A 48 13.21 8.28 12.06
N ARG A 49 12.48 7.64 12.97
CA ARG A 49 13.08 6.97 14.12
C ARG A 49 13.96 5.80 13.70
N ILE A 50 13.48 4.97 12.77
CA ILE A 50 14.23 3.83 12.26
C ILE A 50 15.45 4.29 11.46
N GLN A 51 15.34 5.38 10.66
CA GLN A 51 16.47 5.93 9.93
C GLN A 51 17.60 6.35 10.90
N ALA A 52 17.28 7.12 11.93
CA ALA A 52 18.28 7.50 12.94
C ALA A 52 18.94 6.28 13.57
N ALA A 53 18.17 5.26 13.94
CA ALA A 53 18.70 4.03 14.51
C ALA A 53 19.58 3.22 13.54
N VAL A 54 19.26 3.24 12.23
CA VAL A 54 20.07 2.62 11.17
C VAL A 54 21.37 3.37 10.99
N ASP A 55 21.33 4.71 10.96
CA ASP A 55 22.50 5.58 10.79
C ASP A 55 23.47 5.38 11.97
N ASP A 56 22.98 5.42 13.20
CA ASP A 56 23.79 5.19 14.41
C ASP A 56 24.40 3.79 14.42
N TYR A 57 23.58 2.77 14.10
CA TYR A 57 24.04 1.39 14.01
C TYR A 57 25.15 1.20 12.95
N GLN A 58 24.96 1.77 11.75
CA GLN A 58 25.94 1.68 10.67
C GLN A 58 27.24 2.42 11.04
N GLN A 59 27.14 3.56 11.69
CA GLN A 59 28.30 4.34 12.13
C GLN A 59 29.14 3.56 13.16
N GLU A 60 28.49 2.85 14.09
CA GLU A 60 29.19 2.15 15.18
C GLU A 60 29.64 0.74 14.79
N GLU A 61 28.80 -0.01 14.06
CA GLU A 61 29.02 -1.42 13.75
C GLU A 61 29.67 -1.64 12.35
N GLY A 62 29.69 -0.60 11.49
CA GLY A 62 30.26 -0.65 10.15
C GLY A 62 29.47 -1.48 9.14
N VAL A 63 28.25 -1.94 9.48
CA VAL A 63 27.38 -2.75 8.63
C VAL A 63 25.91 -2.30 8.78
N LEU A 64 25.05 -2.66 7.83
CA LEU A 64 23.62 -2.37 7.92
C LEU A 64 22.88 -3.44 8.75
N PRO A 65 21.85 -3.06 9.53
CA PRO A 65 21.03 -3.97 10.31
C PRO A 65 19.94 -4.62 9.44
N ILE A 66 20.32 -5.37 8.42
CA ILE A 66 19.40 -5.99 7.46
C ILE A 66 19.34 -7.49 7.63
N LEU A 67 18.19 -8.07 7.25
CA LEU A 67 17.99 -9.51 7.10
C LEU A 67 18.56 -9.97 5.76
N ASN A 68 19.12 -11.19 5.74
CA ASN A 68 19.58 -11.79 4.50
C ASN A 68 18.39 -12.03 3.55
N ALA A 69 18.61 -11.80 2.27
CA ALA A 69 17.66 -12.07 1.21
C ALA A 69 18.37 -12.74 0.03
N ASP A 70 17.63 -13.58 -0.71
CA ASP A 70 18.15 -14.20 -1.93
C ASP A 70 18.40 -13.13 -3.01
N GLU A 71 19.33 -13.41 -3.91
CA GLU A 71 19.66 -12.52 -5.04
C GLU A 71 18.43 -12.24 -5.92
N THR A 72 17.55 -13.23 -6.06
CA THR A 72 16.31 -13.17 -6.84
C THR A 72 15.19 -12.38 -6.16
N THR A 73 15.37 -11.97 -4.89
CA THR A 73 14.36 -11.17 -4.18
C THR A 73 14.19 -9.81 -4.87
N PRO A 74 12.95 -9.42 -5.22
CA PRO A 74 12.69 -8.14 -5.87
C PRO A 74 13.21 -6.94 -5.06
N ARG A 75 13.66 -5.88 -5.75
CA ARG A 75 14.23 -4.66 -5.14
C ARG A 75 13.41 -4.14 -3.95
N TYR A 76 12.10 -4.09 -4.08
CA TYR A 76 11.19 -3.53 -3.07
C TYR A 76 10.73 -4.54 -2.00
N GLU A 77 11.34 -5.71 -1.96
CA GLU A 77 11.13 -6.77 -0.95
C GLU A 77 12.46 -7.21 -0.31
N LYS A 78 13.59 -6.69 -0.83
CA LYS A 78 14.94 -6.99 -0.39
C LYS A 78 15.34 -6.10 0.80
N PHE A 79 16.44 -6.39 1.46
CA PHE A 79 17.09 -5.59 2.52
C PHE A 79 16.13 -5.11 3.62
N ARG A 80 15.28 -6.02 4.09
CA ARG A 80 14.40 -5.76 5.24
C ARG A 80 15.24 -5.48 6.48
N ILE A 81 14.87 -4.48 7.26
CA ILE A 81 15.56 -4.09 8.48
C ILE A 81 15.26 -5.09 9.58
N ASP A 82 16.30 -5.52 10.30
CA ASP A 82 16.17 -6.30 11.52
C ASP A 82 15.89 -5.35 12.70
N LEU A 83 14.62 -4.99 12.87
CA LEU A 83 14.17 -4.10 13.95
C LEU A 83 14.44 -4.71 15.33
N GLY A 84 14.38 -6.04 15.45
CA GLY A 84 14.72 -6.75 16.67
C GLY A 84 16.17 -6.54 17.06
N LYS A 85 17.09 -6.58 16.10
CA LYS A 85 18.53 -6.32 16.32
C LYS A 85 18.75 -4.88 16.80
N LEU A 86 18.13 -3.89 16.16
CA LEU A 86 18.23 -2.48 16.55
C LEU A 86 17.70 -2.24 17.98
N ASN A 87 16.55 -2.82 18.31
CA ASN A 87 15.97 -2.72 19.64
C ASN A 87 16.82 -3.43 20.71
N ASN A 88 17.26 -4.67 20.45
CA ASN A 88 18.08 -5.45 21.39
C ASN A 88 19.46 -4.83 21.67
N LYS A 89 20.01 -4.08 20.72
CA LYS A 89 21.28 -3.39 20.87
C LYS A 89 21.14 -1.94 21.42
N GLY A 90 19.92 -1.45 21.60
CA GLY A 90 19.62 -0.15 22.18
C GLY A 90 19.67 1.03 21.22
N TYR A 91 19.72 0.78 19.88
CA TYR A 91 19.61 1.83 18.86
C TYR A 91 18.17 2.28 18.64
N LEU A 92 17.22 1.44 19.00
CA LEU A 92 15.79 1.72 18.91
C LEU A 92 15.14 1.40 20.26
N ASP A 93 14.55 2.39 20.93
CA ASP A 93 13.94 2.22 22.26
C ASP A 93 12.79 1.21 22.23
N ASP A 94 11.92 1.32 21.23
CA ASP A 94 10.81 0.41 20.98
C ASP A 94 10.57 0.24 19.47
N ILE A 95 10.14 -0.95 19.07
CA ILE A 95 9.73 -1.22 17.68
C ILE A 95 8.40 -0.50 17.45
N PRO A 96 8.27 0.35 16.38
CA PRO A 96 7.04 1.08 16.10
C PRO A 96 5.82 0.17 15.92
N ALA A 97 4.66 0.60 16.43
CA ALA A 97 3.40 -0.14 16.28
C ALA A 97 2.96 -0.31 14.81
N THR A 98 3.51 0.45 13.87
CA THR A 98 3.29 0.31 12.44
C THR A 98 4.02 -0.89 11.83
N ALA A 99 5.06 -1.40 12.50
CA ALA A 99 5.84 -2.54 12.06
C ALA A 99 5.09 -3.86 12.23
N PHE A 100 5.29 -4.79 11.32
CA PHE A 100 4.70 -6.12 11.35
C PHE A 100 5.00 -6.86 12.66
N GLU A 101 6.18 -6.69 13.19
CA GLU A 101 6.65 -7.29 14.45
C GLU A 101 5.81 -6.87 15.66
N GLN A 102 5.09 -5.75 15.56
CA GLN A 102 4.15 -5.24 16.57
C GLN A 102 2.67 -5.35 16.15
N GLY A 103 2.39 -6.16 15.11
CA GLY A 103 1.04 -6.33 14.58
C GLY A 103 0.60 -5.23 13.61
N GLY A 104 1.50 -4.36 13.18
CA GLY A 104 1.27 -3.38 12.12
C GLY A 104 1.27 -4.00 10.73
N SER A 105 1.06 -3.17 9.71
CA SER A 105 0.94 -3.59 8.31
C SER A 105 2.11 -3.15 7.42
N ALA A 106 3.29 -2.97 8.00
CA ALA A 106 4.49 -2.60 7.24
C ALA A 106 5.70 -3.48 7.57
N TYR A 107 6.51 -3.75 6.55
CA TYR A 107 7.92 -3.98 6.74
C TYR A 107 8.69 -2.70 6.40
N PHE A 108 9.79 -2.48 7.13
CA PHE A 108 10.75 -1.44 6.82
C PHE A 108 11.94 -2.07 6.10
N LEU A 109 12.42 -1.40 5.05
CA LEU A 109 13.55 -1.86 4.25
C LEU A 109 14.49 -0.71 3.92
N ILE A 110 15.71 -1.04 3.54
CA ILE A 110 16.73 -0.08 3.12
C ILE A 110 16.83 -0.11 1.60
N LEU A 111 16.82 1.07 0.99
CA LEU A 111 17.21 1.28 -0.40
C LEU A 111 18.55 2.00 -0.45
N ASN A 112 19.24 1.89 -1.58
CA ASN A 112 20.56 2.52 -1.85
C ASN A 112 21.62 2.14 -0.80
N GLU A 113 21.61 0.90 -0.39
CA GLU A 113 22.38 0.32 0.72
C GLU A 113 23.91 0.56 0.62
N GLU A 114 24.43 0.73 -0.59
CA GLU A 114 25.88 0.91 -0.83
C GLU A 114 26.35 2.36 -0.76
N ILE A 115 25.47 3.33 -1.00
CA ILE A 115 25.86 4.74 -1.18
C ILE A 115 25.25 5.63 -0.11
N ASP A 116 23.92 5.61 0.01
CA ASP A 116 23.14 6.46 0.92
C ASP A 116 21.91 5.68 1.38
N PRO A 117 22.05 4.86 2.43
CA PRO A 117 20.99 3.98 2.88
C PRO A 117 19.75 4.74 3.35
N VAL A 118 18.62 4.55 2.68
CA VAL A 118 17.36 5.23 2.99
C VAL A 118 16.31 4.22 3.46
N VAL A 119 15.73 4.49 4.62
CA VAL A 119 14.64 3.67 5.17
C VAL A 119 13.34 3.96 4.44
N LYS A 120 12.70 2.90 3.96
CA LYS A 120 11.43 2.93 3.24
C LYS A 120 10.43 1.94 3.82
N VAL A 121 9.17 2.12 3.46
CA VAL A 121 8.04 1.30 3.92
C VAL A 121 7.53 0.40 2.80
N MET A 122 7.47 -0.89 3.05
CA MET A 122 6.78 -1.87 2.22
C MET A 122 5.39 -2.11 2.82
N ASP A 123 4.34 -1.73 2.10
CA ASP A 123 2.96 -1.94 2.53
C ASP A 123 2.55 -3.41 2.39
N LEU A 124 2.25 -4.06 3.51
CA LEU A 124 1.85 -5.47 3.54
C LEU A 124 0.42 -5.69 3.11
N VAL A 125 -0.44 -4.68 3.17
CA VAL A 125 -1.81 -4.77 2.64
C VAL A 125 -1.76 -4.97 1.13
N THR A 126 -0.93 -4.19 0.43
CA THR A 126 -0.68 -4.36 -1.02
C THR A 126 -0.14 -5.75 -1.32
N VAL A 127 0.90 -6.20 -0.60
CA VAL A 127 1.48 -7.55 -0.78
C VAL A 127 0.43 -8.64 -0.60
N GLN A 128 -0.38 -8.55 0.44
CA GLN A 128 -1.43 -9.53 0.72
C GLN A 128 -2.49 -9.56 -0.39
N LYS A 129 -2.96 -8.39 -0.85
CA LYS A 129 -3.96 -8.31 -1.93
C LYS A 129 -3.45 -8.93 -3.23
N VAL A 130 -2.20 -8.64 -3.63
CA VAL A 130 -1.58 -9.26 -4.80
C VAL A 130 -1.48 -10.78 -4.62
N ASN A 131 -1.03 -11.25 -3.46
CA ASN A 131 -0.95 -12.68 -3.18
C ASN A 131 -2.33 -13.37 -3.20
N ASP A 132 -3.40 -12.68 -2.77
CA ASP A 132 -4.76 -13.18 -2.84
C ASP A 132 -5.22 -13.36 -4.29
N VAL A 133 -4.99 -12.35 -5.13
CA VAL A 133 -5.27 -12.44 -6.58
C VAL A 133 -4.42 -13.53 -7.23
N GLN A 134 -3.12 -13.59 -6.93
CA GLN A 134 -2.21 -14.62 -7.44
C GLN A 134 -2.70 -16.04 -7.14
N ARG A 135 -3.15 -16.29 -5.91
CA ARG A 135 -3.71 -17.61 -5.55
C ARG A 135 -4.92 -17.97 -6.39
N GLN A 136 -5.80 -17.02 -6.68
CA GLN A 136 -6.97 -17.28 -7.51
C GLN A 136 -6.58 -17.50 -8.99
N VAL A 137 -5.66 -16.70 -9.53
CA VAL A 137 -5.10 -16.92 -10.89
C VAL A 137 -4.48 -18.31 -11.00
N ASN A 138 -3.68 -18.72 -10.04
CA ASN A 138 -3.06 -20.05 -10.00
C ASN A 138 -4.10 -21.17 -9.92
N ARG A 139 -5.16 -20.98 -9.13
CA ARG A 139 -6.28 -21.94 -9.03
C ARG A 139 -7.01 -22.07 -10.37
N TYR A 140 -7.31 -20.94 -11.01
CA TYR A 140 -7.94 -20.91 -12.33
C TYR A 140 -7.08 -21.65 -13.36
N LYS A 141 -5.79 -21.29 -13.45
CA LYS A 141 -4.80 -21.92 -14.34
C LYS A 141 -4.77 -23.45 -14.19
N SER A 142 -4.74 -23.92 -12.94
CA SER A 142 -4.72 -25.36 -12.64
C SER A 142 -6.03 -26.08 -13.05
N ALA A 143 -7.16 -25.41 -12.89
CA ALA A 143 -8.50 -25.96 -13.22
C ALA A 143 -8.79 -25.93 -14.74
N HIS A 144 -8.11 -25.10 -15.52
CA HIS A 144 -8.38 -24.86 -16.94
C HIS A 144 -7.23 -25.28 -17.86
N GLY A 145 -6.46 -26.31 -17.48
CA GLY A 145 -5.45 -26.91 -18.34
C GLY A 145 -4.27 -25.97 -18.66
N GLY A 146 -3.95 -25.04 -17.77
CA GLY A 146 -2.88 -24.07 -17.96
C GLY A 146 -3.31 -22.72 -18.53
N ASN A 147 -4.56 -22.55 -18.95
CA ASN A 147 -5.07 -21.28 -19.43
C ASN A 147 -5.17 -20.24 -18.32
N LEU A 148 -4.89 -18.98 -18.63
CA LEU A 148 -4.99 -17.85 -17.70
C LEU A 148 -6.35 -17.15 -17.83
N PRO A 149 -6.85 -16.50 -16.77
CA PRO A 149 -8.08 -15.71 -16.81
C PRO A 149 -7.81 -14.32 -17.40
N VAL A 150 -7.47 -14.28 -18.69
CA VAL A 150 -7.17 -13.05 -19.45
C VAL A 150 -8.45 -12.40 -19.91
N LEU A 151 -8.57 -11.05 -19.72
CA LEU A 151 -9.61 -10.25 -20.35
C LEU A 151 -9.08 -9.62 -21.64
N ASP A 152 -8.06 -8.76 -21.55
CA ASP A 152 -7.43 -8.07 -22.69
C ASP A 152 -5.92 -7.93 -22.47
N GLU A 153 -5.16 -7.70 -23.55
CA GLU A 153 -3.77 -7.24 -23.47
C GLU A 153 -3.76 -5.72 -23.26
N LEU A 154 -3.30 -5.27 -22.09
CA LEU A 154 -3.27 -3.85 -21.73
C LEU A 154 -1.96 -3.17 -22.18
N TYR A 155 -0.85 -3.85 -21.99
CA TYR A 155 0.49 -3.45 -22.44
C TYR A 155 1.15 -4.61 -23.14
N PRO A 156 2.18 -4.40 -23.98
CA PRO A 156 2.87 -5.50 -24.63
C PRO A 156 3.34 -6.59 -23.66
N GLY A 157 2.76 -7.79 -23.78
CA GLY A 157 3.04 -8.94 -22.91
C GLY A 157 2.45 -8.87 -21.50
N LEU A 158 1.58 -7.90 -21.21
CA LEU A 158 0.89 -7.75 -19.93
C LEU A 158 -0.62 -7.65 -20.14
N TYR A 159 -1.36 -8.37 -19.33
CA TYR A 159 -2.78 -8.63 -19.51
C TYR A 159 -3.58 -8.16 -18.31
N THR A 160 -4.79 -7.66 -18.55
CA THR A 160 -5.80 -7.47 -17.52
C THR A 160 -6.40 -8.81 -17.11
N ILE A 161 -6.77 -8.93 -15.84
CA ILE A 161 -7.33 -10.14 -15.28
C ILE A 161 -8.85 -10.10 -15.44
N ASP A 162 -9.45 -11.18 -15.98
CA ASP A 162 -10.90 -11.38 -15.87
C ASP A 162 -11.25 -11.74 -14.42
N HIS A 163 -11.52 -10.73 -13.62
CA HIS A 163 -11.82 -10.86 -12.20
C HIS A 163 -13.05 -11.74 -11.92
N LYS A 164 -13.99 -11.82 -12.87
CA LYS A 164 -15.19 -12.68 -12.72
C LYS A 164 -14.80 -14.14 -12.88
N GLN A 165 -14.01 -14.47 -13.91
CA GLN A 165 -13.53 -15.84 -14.11
C GLN A 165 -12.55 -16.27 -13.03
N ALA A 166 -11.65 -15.38 -12.63
CA ALA A 166 -10.68 -15.64 -11.58
C ALA A 166 -11.29 -15.69 -10.17
N GLY A 167 -12.53 -15.21 -9.98
CA GLY A 167 -13.18 -15.13 -8.66
C GLY A 167 -12.57 -14.07 -7.74
N THR A 168 -12.04 -12.98 -8.31
CA THR A 168 -11.32 -11.90 -7.59
C THR A 168 -12.09 -10.57 -7.55
N SER A 169 -13.35 -10.54 -8.01
CA SER A 169 -14.16 -9.31 -8.14
C SER A 169 -14.35 -8.51 -6.83
N SER A 170 -14.19 -9.15 -5.68
CA SER A 170 -14.28 -8.49 -4.36
C SER A 170 -12.94 -7.98 -3.83
N ILE A 171 -11.83 -8.26 -4.52
CA ILE A 171 -10.50 -7.83 -4.11
C ILE A 171 -10.21 -6.47 -4.75
N THR A 172 -10.19 -5.43 -3.94
CA THR A 172 -9.84 -4.08 -4.36
C THR A 172 -8.57 -3.63 -3.65
N LEU A 173 -7.72 -2.88 -4.34
CA LEU A 173 -6.49 -2.30 -3.82
C LEU A 173 -6.56 -0.78 -3.93
N THR A 174 -6.27 -0.09 -2.83
CA THR A 174 -6.17 1.38 -2.80
C THR A 174 -4.70 1.78 -2.74
N SER A 175 -4.30 2.72 -3.58
CA SER A 175 -2.93 3.24 -3.62
C SER A 175 -2.55 3.94 -2.31
N VAL A 176 -1.39 3.62 -1.76
CA VAL A 176 -0.78 4.33 -0.63
C VAL A 176 -0.24 5.72 -1.02
N TYR A 177 -0.16 6.03 -2.32
CA TYR A 177 0.34 7.30 -2.86
C TYR A 177 -0.79 8.30 -3.12
N SER A 178 -1.82 7.87 -3.87
CA SER A 178 -2.91 8.75 -4.34
C SER A 178 -4.24 8.50 -3.66
N GLY A 179 -4.42 7.36 -2.97
CA GLY A 179 -5.72 6.93 -2.44
C GLY A 179 -6.70 6.43 -3.52
N GLN A 180 -6.27 6.35 -4.79
CA GLN A 180 -7.10 5.81 -5.87
C GLN A 180 -7.07 4.28 -5.89
N VAL A 181 -8.09 3.67 -6.49
CA VAL A 181 -8.10 2.22 -6.73
C VAL A 181 -7.09 1.89 -7.82
N LEU A 182 -6.24 0.90 -7.55
CA LEU A 182 -5.26 0.37 -8.50
C LEU A 182 -5.76 -0.94 -9.09
N ASP A 183 -5.37 -1.17 -10.35
CA ASP A 183 -5.67 -2.41 -11.07
C ASP A 183 -4.56 -3.45 -10.84
N PHE A 184 -4.92 -4.73 -11.05
CA PHE A 184 -4.00 -5.84 -11.10
C PHE A 184 -3.78 -6.22 -12.55
N ILE A 185 -2.51 -6.39 -12.93
CA ILE A 185 -2.09 -6.92 -14.23
C ILE A 185 -1.32 -8.21 -14.04
N MET A 186 -1.25 -9.03 -15.07
CA MET A 186 -0.45 -10.26 -15.04
C MET A 186 0.37 -10.42 -16.32
N ASP A 187 1.50 -11.10 -16.21
CA ASP A 187 2.31 -11.50 -17.36
C ASP A 187 1.78 -12.77 -18.05
N LYS A 188 2.46 -13.18 -19.12
CA LYS A 188 2.14 -14.41 -19.87
C LYS A 188 2.24 -15.70 -19.05
N ASP A 189 2.98 -15.68 -17.93
CA ASP A 189 3.14 -16.83 -17.06
C ASP A 189 2.11 -16.86 -15.93
N GLY A 190 1.32 -15.78 -15.81
CA GLY A 190 0.28 -15.60 -14.80
C GLY A 190 0.80 -15.02 -13.47
N THR A 191 1.98 -14.40 -13.47
CA THR A 191 2.47 -13.65 -12.31
C THR A 191 1.71 -12.33 -12.22
N VAL A 192 1.19 -12.03 -11.05
CA VAL A 192 0.34 -10.85 -10.80
C VAL A 192 1.16 -9.70 -10.22
N TYR A 193 0.93 -8.51 -10.76
CA TYR A 193 1.55 -7.25 -10.36
C TYR A 193 0.48 -6.19 -10.11
N VAL A 194 0.87 -5.11 -9.44
CA VAL A 194 0.06 -3.88 -9.32
C VAL A 194 0.40 -2.95 -10.46
N ASP A 195 -0.60 -2.37 -11.11
CA ASP A 195 -0.40 -1.29 -12.08
C ASP A 195 -0.35 0.07 -11.36
N TYR A 196 0.85 0.66 -11.31
CA TYR A 196 1.10 1.97 -10.69
C TYR A 196 1.14 3.12 -11.71
N VAL A 197 0.66 2.92 -12.95
CA VAL A 197 0.78 3.90 -14.04
C VAL A 197 0.30 5.30 -13.64
N PHE A 198 -0.84 5.41 -12.93
CA PHE A 198 -1.40 6.69 -12.50
C PHE A 198 -0.57 7.37 -11.40
N ASP A 199 -0.09 6.61 -10.43
CA ASP A 199 0.76 7.13 -9.35
C ASP A 199 2.11 7.62 -9.90
N ILE A 200 2.70 6.84 -10.82
CA ILE A 200 3.95 7.19 -11.51
C ILE A 200 3.75 8.43 -12.36
N MET A 201 2.65 8.52 -13.14
CA MET A 201 2.36 9.70 -13.94
C MET A 201 2.26 10.95 -13.05
N ALA A 202 1.55 10.86 -11.94
CA ALA A 202 1.41 11.99 -11.00
C ALA A 202 2.77 12.41 -10.38
N ALA A 203 3.64 11.45 -10.05
CA ALA A 203 4.98 11.73 -9.53
C ALA A 203 5.86 12.38 -10.59
N VAL A 204 5.83 11.85 -11.80
CA VAL A 204 6.54 12.36 -12.98
C VAL A 204 6.11 13.80 -13.32
N ASP A 205 4.79 14.08 -13.33
CA ASP A 205 4.26 15.42 -13.61
C ASP A 205 4.66 16.44 -12.54
N LYS A 206 4.65 16.01 -11.28
CA LYS A 206 5.08 16.84 -10.14
C LYS A 206 6.56 17.17 -10.19
N LYS A 207 7.40 16.23 -10.59
CA LYS A 207 8.85 16.41 -10.71
C LYS A 207 9.23 17.32 -11.87
N GLY A 208 8.52 17.22 -13.00
CA GLY A 208 8.77 17.99 -14.22
C GLY A 208 10.13 17.67 -14.86
N GLY A 209 10.55 18.50 -15.84
CA GLY A 209 11.83 18.39 -16.50
C GLY A 209 11.91 17.35 -17.62
N GLU A 210 13.10 17.24 -18.24
CA GLU A 210 13.40 16.20 -19.21
C GLU A 210 13.55 14.84 -18.53
N ARG A 211 13.12 13.77 -19.21
CA ARG A 211 13.13 12.41 -18.70
C ARG A 211 14.16 11.57 -19.43
N ASP A 212 14.97 10.85 -18.67
CA ASP A 212 15.78 9.78 -19.23
C ASP A 212 14.85 8.63 -19.64
N LYS A 213 14.85 8.29 -20.92
CA LYS A 213 14.01 7.21 -21.48
C LYS A 213 14.38 5.83 -20.94
N ASN A 214 15.58 5.67 -20.39
CA ASN A 214 16.08 4.40 -19.87
C ASN A 214 15.93 4.31 -18.33
N GLN A 215 15.49 5.39 -17.67
CA GLN A 215 15.31 5.42 -16.23
C GLN A 215 14.03 4.68 -15.84
N ASP A 216 14.14 3.83 -14.83
CA ASP A 216 12.97 3.23 -14.19
C ASP A 216 12.18 4.32 -13.44
N LEU A 217 10.97 4.61 -13.91
CA LEU A 217 10.13 5.68 -13.37
C LEU A 217 9.61 5.40 -11.95
N ARG A 218 9.77 4.17 -11.43
CA ARG A 218 9.47 3.87 -10.02
C ARG A 218 10.35 4.67 -9.06
N LEU A 219 11.53 5.11 -9.51
CA LEU A 219 12.41 6.00 -8.73
C LEU A 219 11.72 7.33 -8.39
N ASP A 220 10.83 7.82 -9.25
CA ASP A 220 10.08 9.05 -8.97
C ASP A 220 9.06 8.85 -7.83
N LEU A 221 8.45 7.66 -7.69
CA LEU A 221 7.65 7.31 -6.53
C LEU A 221 8.49 7.13 -5.26
N GLU A 222 9.68 6.51 -5.38
CA GLU A 222 10.62 6.38 -4.26
C GLU A 222 11.00 7.76 -3.68
N GLU A 223 11.33 8.72 -4.55
CA GLU A 223 11.70 10.08 -4.14
C GLU A 223 10.52 10.85 -3.52
N ALA A 224 9.32 10.67 -4.08
CA ALA A 224 8.13 11.41 -3.67
C ALA A 224 7.52 10.92 -2.34
N SER A 225 7.87 9.71 -1.87
CA SER A 225 7.21 9.05 -0.75
C SER A 225 8.18 8.25 0.11
N TYR A 226 7.76 7.92 1.32
CA TYR A 226 8.43 6.90 2.15
C TYR A 226 7.96 5.48 1.84
N TYR A 227 6.93 5.29 1.04
CA TYR A 227 6.52 3.98 0.53
C TYR A 227 7.32 3.57 -0.70
N VAL A 228 7.44 2.25 -0.91
CA VAL A 228 7.97 1.67 -2.14
C VAL A 228 6.83 1.05 -2.96
N PRO A 229 6.92 1.07 -4.32
CA PRO A 229 5.92 0.44 -5.19
C PRO A 229 6.13 -1.09 -5.22
N VAL A 230 5.77 -1.75 -4.11
CA VAL A 230 5.90 -3.21 -3.96
C VAL A 230 5.02 -3.95 -4.97
N LYS A 231 5.46 -5.14 -5.43
CA LYS A 231 4.74 -5.93 -6.43
C LYS A 231 4.53 -5.21 -7.77
N SER A 232 5.44 -4.29 -8.12
CA SER A 232 5.44 -3.56 -9.40
C SER A 232 6.46 -4.11 -10.39
N LEU A 233 6.20 -3.88 -11.65
CA LEU A 233 7.20 -3.99 -12.73
C LEU A 233 7.99 -2.70 -12.88
N PRO A 234 9.19 -2.70 -13.49
CA PRO A 234 9.85 -1.47 -13.96
C PRO A 234 8.97 -0.72 -14.95
N TYR A 235 9.02 0.61 -14.95
CA TYR A 235 8.30 1.47 -15.90
C TYR A 235 9.28 2.33 -16.68
N LEU A 236 9.12 2.38 -17.99
CA LEU A 236 9.87 3.27 -18.86
C LEU A 236 8.97 4.34 -19.49
N TRP A 237 9.55 5.48 -19.86
CA TRP A 237 8.85 6.56 -20.54
C TRP A 237 8.77 6.28 -22.04
N ILE A 238 7.62 5.84 -22.53
CA ILE A 238 7.41 5.46 -23.94
C ILE A 238 6.15 6.18 -24.46
N ASN A 239 6.28 6.87 -25.58
CA ASN A 239 5.15 7.59 -26.23
C ASN A 239 4.41 8.54 -25.27
N ASN A 240 5.15 9.30 -24.45
CA ASN A 240 4.65 10.27 -23.49
C ASN A 240 3.81 9.67 -22.34
N GLN A 241 4.05 8.43 -22.00
CA GLN A 241 3.40 7.76 -20.86
C GLN A 241 4.30 6.72 -20.19
N PRO A 242 4.09 6.42 -18.90
CA PRO A 242 4.75 5.30 -18.24
C PRO A 242 4.22 3.98 -18.79
N ILE A 243 5.11 3.10 -19.22
CA ILE A 243 4.77 1.75 -19.69
C ILE A 243 5.50 0.72 -18.86
N PRO A 244 4.77 -0.20 -18.18
CA PRO A 244 5.39 -1.29 -17.44
C PRO A 244 6.12 -2.24 -18.38
N GLN A 245 7.27 -2.73 -17.93
CA GLN A 245 8.13 -3.63 -18.70
C GLN A 245 7.95 -5.05 -18.17
N PRO A 246 7.44 -6.00 -18.97
CA PRO A 246 7.32 -7.38 -18.55
C PRO A 246 8.69 -7.98 -18.21
N PRO A 247 8.75 -9.03 -17.37
CA PRO A 247 9.98 -9.77 -17.13
C PRO A 247 10.51 -10.35 -18.46
N SER A 248 11.83 -10.32 -18.64
CA SER A 248 12.52 -10.87 -19.80
C SER A 248 12.53 -12.40 -19.82
#